data_cd1563480f1dff5b6812b09275e7cb0a
#
_entry.id   cd1563480f1dff5b6812b09275e7cb0a
#
_cell.length_a   1.000
_cell.length_b   1.000
_cell.length_c   1.000
_cell.angle_alpha   90.00
_cell.angle_beta   90.00
_cell.angle_gamma   90.00
#
_symmetry.space_group_name_H-M   'P 1'
#
loop_
_entity.id
_entity.type
_entity.pdbx_description
1 polymer ?
#
loop_
_entity_poly.entity_id
_entity_poly.type
_entity_poly.pdbx_seq_one_letter_code
_entity_poly.pdbx_strand_id
1 'polypeptide(L)'
;MASKSESKLRTLTYWGSTALSAGLFAVPGVALLARAPHFVHDMAHLGYPDYVLPLLGVWKLLGALVILAPRLARLKEWAYAGMIFDATGAAVSRGVLGDGLLAIAMPLLISGVVLASWALRPAGRTLNAAP
;
A
#
# COMPACT_ATOMS: atom_id res chain seq x y z
N MET A 1 -6.79 2.99 30.62
CA MET A 1 -7.63 3.79 29.68
C MET A 1 -6.77 4.81 28.97
N ALA A 2 -6.84 4.84 27.64
CA ALA A 2 -6.16 5.89 26.87
C ALA A 2 -6.84 7.24 27.16
N SER A 3 -6.04 8.31 27.29
CA SER A 3 -6.58 9.66 27.45
C SER A 3 -7.29 10.10 26.16
N LYS A 4 -8.18 11.10 26.26
CA LYS A 4 -8.81 11.71 25.06
C LYS A 4 -7.78 12.19 24.03
N SER A 5 -6.61 12.63 24.51
CA SER A 5 -5.50 13.05 23.65
C SER A 5 -4.88 11.88 22.90
N GLU A 6 -4.62 10.77 23.58
CA GLU A 6 -4.07 9.55 22.96
C GLU A 6 -5.02 8.95 21.93
N SER A 7 -6.32 8.95 22.19
CA SER A 7 -7.34 8.49 21.27
C SER A 7 -7.40 9.37 20.00
N LYS A 8 -7.30 10.68 20.15
CA LYS A 8 -7.24 11.62 19.01
C LYS A 8 -5.98 11.43 18.18
N LEU A 9 -4.83 11.30 18.85
CA LEU A 9 -3.55 11.08 18.17
C LEU A 9 -3.57 9.78 17.36
N ARG A 10 -4.07 8.69 17.95
CA ARG A 10 -4.23 7.41 17.26
C ARG A 10 -5.12 7.54 16.02
N THR A 11 -6.25 8.20 16.14
CA THR A 11 -7.18 8.42 15.02
C THR A 11 -6.55 9.26 13.91
N LEU A 12 -5.85 10.34 14.26
CA LEU A 12 -5.15 11.18 13.29
C LEU A 12 -4.03 10.42 12.58
N THR A 13 -3.25 9.64 13.32
CA THR A 13 -2.17 8.83 12.76
C THR A 13 -2.73 7.73 11.84
N TYR A 14 -3.83 7.10 12.22
CA TYR A 14 -4.53 6.14 11.36
C TYR A 14 -4.96 6.76 10.04
N TRP A 15 -5.69 7.87 10.07
CA TRP A 15 -6.18 8.51 8.85
C TRP A 15 -5.06 9.10 8.00
N GLY A 16 -4.02 9.66 8.65
CA GLY A 16 -2.83 10.15 7.96
C GLY A 16 -2.09 9.02 7.23
N SER A 17 -1.80 7.92 7.92
CA SER A 17 -1.14 6.75 7.31
C SER A 17 -2.01 6.05 6.26
N THR A 18 -3.33 6.00 6.48
CA THR A 18 -4.28 5.40 5.53
C THR A 18 -4.40 6.25 4.25
N ALA A 19 -4.54 7.56 4.37
CA ALA A 19 -4.58 8.46 3.22
C ALA A 19 -3.27 8.43 2.44
N LEU A 20 -2.14 8.41 3.14
CA LEU A 20 -0.82 8.30 2.53
C LEU A 20 -0.66 6.94 1.81
N SER A 21 -1.04 5.84 2.44
CA SER A 21 -1.02 4.51 1.82
C SER A 21 -1.89 4.47 0.56
N ALA A 22 -3.12 4.98 0.64
CA ALA A 22 -4.02 5.04 -0.50
C ALA A 22 -3.42 5.85 -1.65
N GLY A 23 -2.83 7.01 -1.38
CA GLY A 23 -2.16 7.84 -2.39
C GLY A 23 -0.95 7.17 -3.00
N LEU A 24 -0.11 6.54 -2.18
CA LEU A 24 1.09 5.82 -2.62
C LEU A 24 0.79 4.60 -3.50
N PHE A 25 -0.42 4.06 -3.45
CA PHE A 25 -0.88 2.98 -4.31
C PHE A 25 -1.77 3.46 -5.45
N ALA A 26 -2.67 4.41 -5.21
CA ALA A 26 -3.58 4.92 -6.24
C ALA A 26 -2.84 5.68 -7.35
N VAL A 27 -1.92 6.57 -7.00
CA VAL A 27 -1.17 7.37 -7.99
C VAL A 27 -0.33 6.48 -8.92
N PRO A 28 0.52 5.58 -8.42
CA PRO A 28 1.20 4.63 -9.30
C PRO A 28 0.24 3.69 -10.03
N GLY A 29 -0.88 3.32 -9.41
CA GLY A 29 -1.89 2.47 -10.02
C GLY A 29 -2.45 3.10 -11.30
N VAL A 30 -2.84 4.38 -11.24
CA VAL A 30 -3.29 5.13 -12.42
C VAL A 30 -2.17 5.25 -13.46
N ALA A 31 -0.96 5.57 -13.02
CA ALA A 31 0.19 5.73 -13.91
C ALA A 31 0.56 4.43 -14.65
N LEU A 32 0.45 3.28 -13.97
CA LEU A 32 0.65 1.96 -14.57
C LEU A 32 -0.42 1.65 -15.63
N LEU A 33 -1.69 1.94 -15.33
CA LEU A 33 -2.79 1.77 -16.29
C LEU A 33 -2.65 2.70 -17.50
N ALA A 34 -2.21 3.93 -17.27
CA ALA A 34 -1.94 4.91 -18.33
C ALA A 34 -0.63 4.64 -19.08
N ARG A 35 0.14 3.60 -18.69
CA ARG A 35 1.43 3.24 -19.27
C ARG A 35 2.42 4.41 -19.27
N ALA A 36 2.47 5.15 -18.16
CA ALA A 36 3.41 6.26 -18.01
C ALA A 36 4.85 5.80 -18.32
N PRO A 37 5.62 6.52 -19.14
CA PRO A 37 6.93 6.06 -19.63
C PRO A 37 7.90 5.64 -18.51
N HIS A 38 7.90 6.36 -17.41
CA HIS A 38 8.72 6.03 -16.23
C HIS A 38 8.43 4.62 -15.71
N PHE A 39 7.15 4.27 -15.53
CA PHE A 39 6.75 2.95 -15.04
C PHE A 39 6.97 1.85 -16.07
N VAL A 40 6.77 2.12 -17.36
CA VAL A 40 7.09 1.17 -18.44
C VAL A 40 8.58 0.83 -18.43
N HIS A 41 9.43 1.83 -18.32
CA HIS A 41 10.87 1.66 -18.25
C HIS A 41 11.27 0.90 -16.96
N ASP A 42 10.68 1.26 -15.83
CA ASP A 42 10.99 0.64 -14.54
C ASP A 42 10.59 -0.85 -14.50
N MET A 43 9.42 -1.19 -15.04
CA MET A 43 8.97 -2.60 -15.15
C MET A 43 9.87 -3.41 -16.09
N ALA A 44 10.28 -2.82 -17.21
CA ALA A 44 11.23 -3.47 -18.13
C ALA A 44 12.60 -3.69 -17.46
N HIS A 45 13.11 -2.72 -16.71
CA HIS A 45 14.34 -2.85 -15.92
C HIS A 45 14.25 -3.99 -14.92
N LEU A 46 13.10 -4.13 -14.24
CA LEU A 46 12.85 -5.22 -13.29
C LEU A 46 12.61 -6.59 -13.96
N GLY A 47 12.52 -6.63 -15.27
CA GLY A 47 12.32 -7.87 -16.03
C GLY A 47 10.88 -8.38 -16.06
N TYR A 48 9.91 -7.53 -15.73
CA TYR A 48 8.50 -7.90 -15.77
C TYR A 48 7.93 -7.80 -17.18
N PRO A 49 7.10 -8.76 -17.62
CA PRO A 49 6.43 -8.68 -18.92
C PRO A 49 5.35 -7.59 -18.93
N ASP A 50 5.03 -7.12 -20.12
CA ASP A 50 4.17 -5.96 -20.38
C ASP A 50 2.76 -6.05 -19.72
N TYR A 51 2.18 -7.25 -19.65
CA TYR A 51 0.85 -7.45 -19.07
C TYR A 51 0.81 -7.19 -17.55
N VAL A 52 1.96 -7.17 -16.89
CA VAL A 52 2.06 -6.91 -15.45
C VAL A 52 1.70 -5.45 -15.11
N LEU A 53 1.96 -4.51 -16.04
CA LEU A 53 1.61 -3.10 -15.81
C LEU A 53 0.11 -2.89 -15.51
N PRO A 54 -0.83 -3.27 -16.41
CA PRO A 54 -2.24 -3.09 -16.12
C PRO A 54 -2.71 -3.95 -14.95
N LEU A 55 -2.17 -5.15 -14.78
CA LEU A 55 -2.51 -6.02 -13.66
C LEU A 55 -2.18 -5.36 -12.32
N LEU A 56 -0.95 -4.88 -12.14
CA LEU A 56 -0.55 -4.16 -10.93
C LEU A 56 -1.32 -2.84 -10.75
N GLY A 57 -1.60 -2.14 -11.85
CA GLY A 57 -2.39 -0.92 -11.80
C GLY A 57 -3.78 -1.15 -11.23
N VAL A 58 -4.49 -2.17 -11.70
CA VAL A 58 -5.80 -2.56 -11.18
C VAL A 58 -5.71 -2.97 -9.71
N TRP A 59 -4.77 -3.84 -9.34
CA TRP A 59 -4.59 -4.29 -7.97
C TRP A 59 -4.30 -3.13 -7.01
N LYS A 60 -3.45 -2.19 -7.42
CA LYS A 60 -3.12 -1.00 -6.62
C LYS A 60 -4.34 -0.12 -6.37
N LEU A 61 -5.15 0.13 -7.40
CA LEU A 61 -6.37 0.93 -7.27
C LEU A 61 -7.41 0.24 -6.39
N LEU A 62 -7.63 -1.05 -6.59
CA LEU A 62 -8.57 -1.82 -5.77
C LEU A 62 -8.14 -1.82 -4.29
N GLY A 63 -6.85 -2.02 -4.03
CA GLY A 63 -6.31 -1.97 -2.67
C GLY A 63 -6.53 -0.61 -2.01
N ALA A 64 -6.24 0.48 -2.71
CA ALA A 64 -6.45 1.83 -2.22
C ALA A 64 -7.93 2.10 -1.91
N LEU A 65 -8.83 1.70 -2.80
CA LEU A 65 -10.28 1.86 -2.60
C LEU A 65 -10.78 1.07 -1.39
N VAL A 66 -10.32 -0.17 -1.22
CA VAL A 66 -10.76 -1.04 -0.13
C VAL A 66 -10.33 -0.50 1.23
N ILE A 67 -9.09 -0.01 1.38
CA ILE A 67 -8.65 0.52 2.68
C ILE A 67 -9.36 1.82 3.04
N LEU A 68 -9.81 2.60 2.07
CA LEU A 68 -10.59 3.82 2.30
C LEU A 68 -12.07 3.54 2.56
N ALA A 69 -12.62 2.48 1.99
CA ALA A 69 -14.04 2.15 2.08
C ALA A 69 -14.47 1.86 3.53
N PRO A 70 -15.69 2.24 3.94
CA PRO A 70 -16.23 1.81 5.22
C PRO A 70 -16.55 0.31 5.20
N ARG A 71 -16.53 -0.32 6.36
CA ARG A 71 -16.82 -1.77 6.49
C ARG A 71 -15.79 -2.62 5.73
N LEU A 72 -16.17 -3.70 5.10
CA LEU A 72 -15.29 -4.58 4.29
C LEU A 72 -14.05 -5.11 5.04
N ALA A 73 -14.21 -5.48 6.32
CA ALA A 73 -13.10 -5.86 7.19
C ALA A 73 -12.21 -6.97 6.60
N ARG A 74 -12.81 -8.02 5.99
CA ARG A 74 -12.05 -9.11 5.36
C ARG A 74 -11.27 -8.66 4.14
N LEU A 75 -11.90 -7.86 3.27
CA LEU A 75 -11.22 -7.33 2.08
C LEU A 75 -10.08 -6.38 2.47
N LYS A 76 -10.22 -5.66 3.59
CA LYS A 76 -9.13 -4.83 4.10
C LYS A 76 -7.91 -5.66 4.50
N GLU A 77 -8.11 -6.80 5.15
CA GLU A 77 -6.98 -7.68 5.47
C GLU A 77 -6.25 -8.12 4.19
N TRP A 78 -7.00 -8.51 3.16
CA TRP A 78 -6.40 -8.89 1.87
C TRP A 78 -5.72 -7.70 1.18
N ALA A 79 -6.33 -6.51 1.22
CA ALA A 79 -5.76 -5.31 0.63
C ALA A 79 -4.44 -4.93 1.32
N TYR A 80 -4.41 -4.90 2.65
CA TYR A 80 -3.19 -4.61 3.41
C TYR A 80 -2.10 -5.66 3.14
N ALA A 81 -2.45 -6.94 3.15
CA ALA A 81 -1.50 -8.02 2.82
C ALA A 81 -0.95 -7.85 1.41
N GLY A 82 -1.81 -7.60 0.43
CA GLY A 82 -1.41 -7.37 -0.96
C GLY A 82 -0.47 -6.17 -1.12
N MET A 83 -0.74 -5.07 -0.42
CA MET A 83 0.11 -3.89 -0.41
C MET A 83 1.50 -4.19 0.17
N ILE A 84 1.57 -4.95 1.26
CA ILE A 84 2.83 -5.37 1.87
C ILE A 84 3.62 -6.27 0.92
N PHE A 85 2.96 -7.25 0.30
CA PHE A 85 3.61 -8.15 -0.66
C PHE A 85 4.11 -7.40 -1.90
N ASP A 86 3.33 -6.46 -2.42
CA ASP A 86 3.73 -5.62 -3.54
C ASP A 86 4.97 -4.79 -3.21
N ALA A 87 4.97 -4.09 -2.09
CA ALA A 87 6.07 -3.23 -1.69
C ALA A 87 7.33 -4.03 -1.31
N THR A 88 7.20 -5.11 -0.54
CA THR A 88 8.34 -5.96 -0.19
C THR A 88 8.88 -6.71 -1.41
N GLY A 89 8.01 -7.15 -2.31
CA GLY A 89 8.39 -7.75 -3.59
C GLY A 89 9.18 -6.78 -4.46
N ALA A 90 8.77 -5.53 -4.51
CA ALA A 90 9.52 -4.47 -5.20
C ALA A 90 10.93 -4.28 -4.61
N ALA A 91 11.04 -4.26 -3.28
CA ALA A 91 12.33 -4.15 -2.61
C ALA A 91 13.25 -5.34 -2.94
N VAL A 92 12.72 -6.57 -2.91
CA VAL A 92 13.48 -7.79 -3.27
C VAL A 92 13.91 -7.73 -4.72
N SER A 93 13.04 -7.38 -5.65
CA SER A 93 13.35 -7.30 -7.09
C SER A 93 14.50 -6.32 -7.34
N ARG A 94 14.48 -5.15 -6.71
CA ARG A 94 15.55 -4.16 -6.81
C ARG A 94 16.86 -4.65 -6.18
N GLY A 95 16.77 -5.36 -5.05
CA GLY A 95 17.92 -5.96 -4.40
C GLY A 95 18.61 -7.02 -5.25
N VAL A 96 17.82 -7.87 -5.92
CA VAL A 96 18.34 -8.90 -6.84
C VAL A 96 19.08 -8.29 -8.03
N LEU A 97 18.60 -7.15 -8.54
CA LEU A 97 19.25 -6.43 -9.65
C LEU A 97 20.43 -5.57 -9.21
N GLY A 98 20.67 -5.46 -7.91
CA GLY A 98 21.75 -4.63 -7.39
C GLY A 98 21.49 -3.14 -7.48
N ASP A 99 20.22 -2.74 -7.49
CA ASP A 99 19.83 -1.34 -7.44
C ASP A 99 20.32 -0.66 -6.14
N GLY A 100 20.51 0.65 -6.19
CA GLY A 100 21.03 1.39 -5.05
C GLY A 100 20.17 1.26 -3.78
N LEU A 101 20.80 1.46 -2.62
CA LEU A 101 20.16 1.32 -1.31
C LEU A 101 18.85 2.12 -1.18
N LEU A 102 18.79 3.32 -1.74
CA LEU A 102 17.57 4.15 -1.73
C LEU A 102 16.43 3.50 -2.49
N ALA A 103 16.71 2.86 -3.62
CA ALA A 103 15.71 2.16 -4.42
C ALA A 103 15.11 0.96 -3.69
N ILE A 104 15.89 0.31 -2.84
CA ILE A 104 15.43 -0.79 -1.98
C ILE A 104 14.69 -0.25 -0.75
N ALA A 105 15.19 0.82 -0.14
CA ALA A 105 14.64 1.37 1.09
C ALA A 105 13.26 2.01 0.89
N MET A 106 13.01 2.66 -0.25
CA MET A 106 11.74 3.35 -0.50
C MET A 106 10.51 2.43 -0.42
N PRO A 107 10.45 1.29 -1.10
CA PRO A 107 9.31 0.38 -0.95
C PRO A 107 9.20 -0.21 0.46
N LEU A 108 10.31 -0.39 1.19
CA LEU A 108 10.26 -0.83 2.60
C LEU A 108 9.64 0.25 3.50
N LEU A 109 9.94 1.52 3.27
CA LEU A 109 9.29 2.63 3.97
C LEU A 109 7.79 2.69 3.68
N ILE A 110 7.39 2.45 2.44
CA ILE A 110 5.97 2.33 2.06
C ILE A 110 5.31 1.18 2.84
N SER A 111 5.97 0.02 2.95
CA SER A 111 5.49 -1.10 3.78
C SER A 111 5.28 -0.67 5.23
N GLY A 112 6.19 0.13 5.79
CA GLY A 112 6.06 0.67 7.15
C GLY A 112 4.84 1.55 7.33
N VAL A 113 4.55 2.43 6.37
CA VAL A 113 3.36 3.29 6.38
C VAL A 113 2.07 2.44 6.30
N VAL A 114 2.05 1.44 5.44
CA VAL A 114 0.92 0.51 5.30
C VAL A 114 0.69 -0.27 6.59
N LEU A 115 1.76 -0.77 7.21
CA LEU A 115 1.67 -1.47 8.50
C LEU A 115 1.16 -0.57 9.62
N ALA A 116 1.56 0.70 9.66
CA ALA A 116 1.04 1.67 10.63
C ALA A 116 -0.46 1.88 10.45
N SER A 117 -0.93 2.04 9.21
CA SER A 117 -2.36 2.14 8.91
C SER A 117 -3.12 0.89 9.36
N TRP A 118 -2.60 -0.30 9.04
CA TRP A 118 -3.20 -1.57 9.46
C TRP A 118 -3.28 -1.70 10.98
N ALA A 119 -2.19 -1.43 11.69
CA ALA A 119 -2.10 -1.61 13.15
C ALA A 119 -2.97 -0.61 13.92
N LEU A 120 -3.18 0.58 13.40
CA LEU A 120 -3.91 1.66 14.05
C LEU A 120 -5.40 1.70 13.69
N ARG A 121 -5.91 0.71 12.95
CA ARG A 121 -7.32 0.68 12.54
C ARG A 121 -8.26 0.77 13.74
N PRO A 122 -9.33 1.59 13.63
CA PRO A 122 -10.40 1.59 14.63
C PRO A 122 -11.11 0.23 14.68
N ALA A 123 -11.71 -0.09 15.83
CA ALA A 123 -12.40 -1.38 16.04
C ALA A 123 -13.42 -1.70 14.93
N GLY A 124 -14.19 -0.71 14.45
CA GLY A 124 -15.16 -0.91 13.37
C GLY A 124 -14.56 -1.24 11.98
N ARG A 125 -13.23 -1.24 11.86
CA ARG A 125 -12.51 -1.55 10.61
C ARG A 125 -11.64 -2.81 10.72
N THR A 126 -11.75 -3.54 11.84
CA THR A 126 -11.03 -4.80 12.10
C THR A 126 -11.98 -5.99 11.96
N LEU A 127 -11.38 -7.19 11.81
CA LEU A 127 -12.15 -8.44 11.77
C LEU A 127 -12.93 -8.73 13.06
N ASN A 128 -12.44 -8.23 14.18
CA ASN A 128 -13.05 -8.45 15.49
C ASN A 128 -14.09 -7.37 15.86
N ALA A 129 -14.50 -6.56 14.90
CA ALA A 129 -15.60 -5.64 15.10
C ALA A 129 -16.87 -6.45 15.41
N ALA A 130 -17.51 -6.18 16.54
CA ALA A 130 -18.81 -6.77 16.85
C ALA A 130 -19.82 -6.46 15.74
N PRO A 131 -20.73 -7.36 15.44
CA PRO A 131 -21.76 -7.13 14.43
C PRO A 131 -22.66 -5.94 14.75
#